data_cdef17d8f0be5b3d71816bf07f8fa7fb
#
_entry.id   cdef17d8f0be5b3d71816bf07f8fa7fb
#
_cell.length_a   1.000
_cell.length_b   1.000
_cell.length_c   1.000
_cell.angle_alpha   90.00
_cell.angle_beta   90.00
_cell.angle_gamma   90.00
#
_symmetry.space_group_name_H-M   'P 1'
#
loop_
_entity.id
_entity.type
_entity.pdbx_description
1 polymer ?
#
loop_
_entity_poly.entity_id
_entity_poly.type
_entity_poly.pdbx_seq_one_letter_code
_entity_poly.pdbx_strand_id
1 'polypeptide(L)'
;MKTFNDSKSQHLEELEALISSSLSEKELEDRLSDYHDNDIAEILEKLTPQERLRLYRILGVDRTAEIFAYLDDAGPYMEELSLEKAANVVSHMDSDDAVDVLEDMDESRKAEIVKRLDHETSEDVKLLWSYDDDEIGSCMTTNYICIHNDLTIRQAMRELIRQAGENDNISTIYVVDEQDKSNGATRNWTTFVAPLS
;
A
#
# COMPACT_ATOMS: atom_id res chain seq x y z
N MET A 1 5.44 31.11 -10.75
CA MET A 1 5.34 29.72 -11.21
C MET A 1 6.68 29.00 -11.43
N LYS A 2 7.80 29.71 -11.68
CA LYS A 2 9.15 29.08 -11.80
C LYS A 2 9.74 28.56 -10.47
N THR A 3 9.43 29.16 -9.33
CA THR A 3 10.07 28.85 -8.04
C THR A 3 9.63 27.55 -7.38
N PHE A 4 8.43 27.03 -7.65
CA PHE A 4 7.96 25.78 -7.03
C PHE A 4 8.54 24.55 -7.72
N ASN A 5 8.66 24.58 -9.04
CA ASN A 5 9.25 23.48 -9.83
C ASN A 5 10.76 23.36 -9.60
N ASP A 6 11.46 24.49 -9.43
CA ASP A 6 12.90 24.50 -9.12
C ASP A 6 13.18 23.90 -7.73
N SER A 7 12.29 24.14 -6.74
CA SER A 7 12.43 23.58 -5.39
C SER A 7 12.19 22.06 -5.36
N LYS A 8 11.20 21.54 -6.09
CA LYS A 8 10.92 20.09 -6.17
C LYS A 8 12.08 19.37 -6.87
N SER A 9 12.59 19.92 -7.98
CA SER A 9 13.72 19.33 -8.70
C SER A 9 14.97 19.25 -7.81
N GLN A 10 15.28 20.31 -7.06
CA GLN A 10 16.40 20.29 -6.14
C GLN A 10 16.23 19.26 -5.01
N HIS A 11 15.02 19.12 -4.49
CA HIS A 11 14.70 18.12 -3.45
C HIS A 11 14.92 16.69 -3.94
N LEU A 12 14.50 16.37 -5.15
CA LEU A 12 14.70 15.06 -5.77
C LEU A 12 16.19 14.80 -6.09
N GLU A 13 16.95 15.81 -6.50
CA GLU A 13 18.41 15.70 -6.72
C GLU A 13 19.16 15.44 -5.39
N GLU A 14 18.73 16.08 -4.31
CA GLU A 14 19.27 15.85 -2.97
C GLU A 14 18.98 14.42 -2.48
N LEU A 15 17.78 13.91 -2.73
CA LEU A 15 17.38 12.54 -2.41
C LEU A 15 18.17 11.52 -3.21
N GLU A 16 18.34 11.71 -4.53
CA GLU A 16 19.16 10.85 -5.39
C GLU A 16 20.60 10.79 -4.88
N ALA A 17 21.21 11.95 -4.60
CA ALA A 17 22.56 12.04 -4.06
C ALA A 17 22.69 11.38 -2.67
N LEU A 18 21.65 11.47 -1.84
CA LEU A 18 21.59 10.82 -0.53
C LEU A 18 21.62 9.30 -0.67
N ILE A 19 20.80 8.72 -1.56
CA ILE A 19 20.73 7.26 -1.77
C ILE A 19 22.03 6.72 -2.38
N SER A 20 22.63 7.46 -3.32
CA SER A 20 23.90 7.11 -3.95
C SER A 20 25.11 7.32 -3.03
N SER A 21 24.92 7.87 -1.84
CA SER A 21 26.01 8.14 -0.90
C SER A 21 26.56 6.87 -0.24
N SER A 22 27.76 6.98 0.31
CA SER A 22 28.43 5.92 1.06
C SER A 22 28.05 5.88 2.56
N LEU A 23 26.92 6.47 2.94
CA LEU A 23 26.42 6.44 4.31
C LEU A 23 26.15 5.01 4.76
N SER A 24 26.27 4.79 6.07
CA SER A 24 25.84 3.53 6.67
C SER A 24 24.33 3.31 6.46
N GLU A 25 23.88 2.06 6.49
CA GLU A 25 22.45 1.73 6.30
C GLU A 25 21.57 2.45 7.31
N LYS A 26 21.99 2.52 8.58
CA LYS A 26 21.26 3.19 9.64
C LYS A 26 21.18 4.71 9.43
N GLU A 27 22.27 5.35 9.03
CA GLU A 27 22.28 6.80 8.75
C GLU A 27 21.42 7.13 7.53
N LEU A 28 21.39 6.25 6.54
CA LEU A 28 20.55 6.41 5.36
C LEU A 28 19.08 6.23 5.72
N GLU A 29 18.73 5.21 6.49
CA GLU A 29 17.38 4.96 7.00
C GLU A 29 16.85 6.17 7.79
N ASP A 30 17.65 6.67 8.76
CA ASP A 30 17.28 7.84 9.58
C ASP A 30 16.99 9.07 8.71
N ARG A 31 17.76 9.30 7.64
CA ARG A 31 17.55 10.44 6.74
C ARG A 31 16.38 10.23 5.75
N LEU A 32 16.15 9.00 5.31
CA LEU A 32 15.05 8.66 4.41
C LEU A 32 13.69 8.80 5.10
N SER A 33 13.64 8.79 6.43
CA SER A 33 12.40 9.04 7.19
C SER A 33 11.82 10.44 6.98
N ASP A 34 12.62 11.40 6.53
CA ASP A 34 12.18 12.78 6.24
C ASP A 34 11.57 12.93 4.83
N TYR A 35 11.64 11.89 3.99
CA TYR A 35 11.13 11.92 2.61
C TYR A 35 9.84 11.11 2.47
N HIS A 36 8.92 11.61 1.67
CA HIS A 36 7.69 10.89 1.30
C HIS A 36 7.98 9.76 0.33
N ASP A 37 7.19 8.70 0.40
CA ASP A 37 7.37 7.51 -0.45
C ASP A 37 7.13 7.83 -1.93
N ASN A 38 6.21 8.74 -2.24
CA ASN A 38 6.06 9.28 -3.59
C ASN A 38 7.34 9.96 -4.13
N ASP A 39 8.08 10.71 -3.30
CA ASP A 39 9.34 11.33 -3.74
C ASP A 39 10.41 10.26 -4.03
N ILE A 40 10.40 9.18 -3.25
CA ILE A 40 11.31 8.04 -3.46
C ILE A 40 10.92 7.29 -4.75
N ALA A 41 9.62 7.08 -5.00
CA ALA A 41 9.13 6.46 -6.23
C ALA A 41 9.59 7.25 -7.47
N GLU A 42 9.48 8.58 -7.46
CA GLU A 42 9.86 9.45 -8.59
C GLU A 42 11.35 9.36 -8.97
N ILE A 43 12.22 8.94 -8.06
CA ILE A 43 13.66 8.86 -8.36
C ILE A 43 14.14 7.43 -8.67
N LEU A 44 13.30 6.41 -8.53
CA LEU A 44 13.72 5.01 -8.76
C LEU A 44 14.31 4.80 -10.16
N GLU A 45 13.76 5.46 -11.17
CA GLU A 45 14.29 5.38 -12.55
C GLU A 45 15.74 5.86 -12.68
N LYS A 46 16.16 6.82 -11.84
CA LYS A 46 17.48 7.41 -11.87
C LYS A 46 18.53 6.56 -11.15
N LEU A 47 18.09 5.68 -10.26
CA LEU A 47 18.97 4.81 -9.49
C LEU A 47 19.43 3.60 -10.29
N THR A 48 20.63 3.12 -10.01
CA THR A 48 21.07 1.83 -10.51
C THR A 48 20.35 0.67 -9.82
N PRO A 49 20.22 -0.53 -10.44
CA PRO A 49 19.61 -1.70 -9.78
C PRO A 49 20.23 -2.05 -8.42
N GLN A 50 21.54 -1.83 -8.26
CA GLN A 50 22.23 -2.08 -7.00
C GLN A 50 21.82 -1.09 -5.90
N GLU A 51 21.64 0.19 -6.25
CA GLU A 51 21.16 1.22 -5.35
C GLU A 51 19.70 0.95 -4.94
N ARG A 52 18.83 0.56 -5.88
CA ARG A 52 17.45 0.17 -5.59
C ARG A 52 17.35 -1.03 -4.66
N LEU A 53 18.11 -2.10 -4.93
CA LEU A 53 18.13 -3.28 -4.05
C LEU A 53 18.69 -2.99 -2.66
N ARG A 54 19.64 -2.05 -2.54
CA ARG A 54 20.11 -1.54 -1.24
C ARG A 54 19.01 -0.75 -0.54
N LEU A 55 18.32 0.12 -1.27
CA LEU A 55 17.23 0.94 -0.78
C LEU A 55 16.09 0.07 -0.22
N TYR A 56 15.57 -0.88 -0.99
CA TYR A 56 14.50 -1.79 -0.56
C TYR A 56 14.87 -2.58 0.70
N ARG A 57 16.14 -2.97 0.84
CA ARG A 57 16.60 -3.66 2.04
C ARG A 57 16.62 -2.75 3.28
N ILE A 58 16.93 -1.47 3.10
CA ILE A 58 16.99 -0.47 4.20
C ILE A 58 15.58 -0.07 4.62
N LEU A 59 14.69 0.16 3.67
CA LEU A 59 13.33 0.61 3.93
C LEU A 59 12.43 -0.50 4.52
N GLY A 60 12.78 -1.76 4.28
CA GLY A 60 11.95 -2.90 4.64
C GLY A 60 10.80 -3.13 3.67
N VAL A 61 10.00 -4.17 3.94
CA VAL A 61 8.95 -4.63 3.02
C VAL A 61 7.78 -3.66 2.98
N ASP A 62 7.30 -3.20 4.14
CA ASP A 62 6.13 -2.34 4.25
C ASP A 62 6.32 -1.05 3.43
N ARG A 63 7.40 -0.33 3.70
CA ARG A 63 7.69 0.91 2.98
C ARG A 63 8.03 0.71 1.50
N THR A 64 8.57 -0.45 1.13
CA THR A 64 8.81 -0.80 -0.28
C THR A 64 7.48 -1.05 -1.01
N ALA A 65 6.50 -1.67 -0.35
CA ALA A 65 5.15 -1.85 -0.87
C ALA A 65 4.47 -0.51 -1.15
N GLU A 66 4.48 0.41 -0.16
CA GLU A 66 3.96 1.77 -0.31
C GLU A 66 4.61 2.53 -1.50
N ILE A 67 5.94 2.43 -1.65
CA ILE A 67 6.64 3.09 -2.75
C ILE A 67 6.20 2.53 -4.10
N PHE A 68 6.01 1.21 -4.20
CA PHE A 68 5.61 0.58 -5.46
C PHE A 68 4.18 0.91 -5.85
N ALA A 69 3.28 1.15 -4.90
CA ALA A 69 1.92 1.65 -5.13
C ALA A 69 1.88 3.04 -5.80
N TYR A 70 2.97 3.83 -5.72
CA TYR A 70 3.08 5.12 -6.41
C TYR A 70 3.63 5.04 -7.83
N LEU A 71 4.01 3.85 -8.32
CA LEU A 71 4.61 3.69 -9.64
C LEU A 71 3.52 3.48 -10.70
N ASP A 72 3.64 4.15 -11.84
CA ASP A 72 2.76 3.91 -13.00
C ASP A 72 3.04 2.55 -13.67
N ASP A 73 4.25 2.00 -13.51
CA ASP A 73 4.68 0.67 -13.98
C ASP A 73 5.70 0.09 -12.99
N ALA A 74 5.24 -0.77 -12.10
CA ALA A 74 6.07 -1.42 -11.09
C ALA A 74 6.77 -2.68 -11.62
N GLY A 75 6.37 -3.23 -12.77
CA GLY A 75 6.86 -4.47 -13.34
C GLY A 75 8.39 -4.57 -13.39
N PRO A 76 9.12 -3.61 -13.99
CA PRO A 76 10.58 -3.64 -14.08
C PRO A 76 11.28 -3.71 -12.71
N TYR A 77 10.75 -3.05 -11.70
CA TYR A 77 11.31 -3.03 -10.34
C TYR A 77 11.02 -4.32 -9.59
N MET A 78 9.83 -4.88 -9.80
CA MET A 78 9.46 -6.19 -9.27
C MET A 78 10.33 -7.31 -9.86
N GLU A 79 10.79 -7.18 -11.11
CA GLU A 79 11.70 -8.15 -11.75
C GLU A 79 13.09 -8.18 -11.10
N GLU A 80 13.53 -7.10 -10.45
CA GLU A 80 14.81 -7.04 -9.72
C GLU A 80 14.78 -7.84 -8.42
N LEU A 81 13.60 -8.12 -7.87
CA LEU A 81 13.42 -8.87 -6.63
C LEU A 81 13.42 -10.38 -6.89
N SER A 82 13.83 -11.17 -5.91
CA SER A 82 13.55 -12.62 -5.95
C SER A 82 12.05 -12.87 -5.82
N LEU A 83 11.56 -14.01 -6.32
CA LEU A 83 10.13 -14.37 -6.24
C LEU A 83 9.57 -14.31 -4.81
N GLU A 84 10.36 -14.71 -3.82
CA GLU A 84 9.97 -14.66 -2.41
C GLU A 84 9.82 -13.23 -1.90
N LYS A 85 10.77 -12.35 -2.27
CA LYS A 85 10.70 -10.94 -1.89
C LYS A 85 9.57 -10.20 -2.60
N ALA A 86 9.39 -10.47 -3.89
CA ALA A 86 8.31 -9.92 -4.67
C ALA A 86 6.93 -10.31 -4.09
N ALA A 87 6.73 -11.60 -3.78
CA ALA A 87 5.50 -12.05 -3.13
C ALA A 87 5.30 -11.39 -1.75
N ASN A 88 6.37 -11.23 -0.98
CA ASN A 88 6.28 -10.57 0.32
C ASN A 88 5.93 -9.08 0.19
N VAL A 89 6.45 -8.38 -0.82
CA VAL A 89 6.09 -6.97 -1.09
C VAL A 89 4.61 -6.88 -1.49
N VAL A 90 4.13 -7.72 -2.41
CA VAL A 90 2.71 -7.76 -2.82
C VAL A 90 1.79 -8.06 -1.64
N SER A 91 2.19 -8.95 -0.73
CA SER A 91 1.40 -9.28 0.48
C SER A 91 1.35 -8.16 1.54
N HIS A 92 2.07 -7.06 1.32
CA HIS A 92 2.04 -5.86 2.18
C HIS A 92 1.46 -4.63 1.47
N MET A 93 0.87 -4.83 0.28
CA MET A 93 0.16 -3.79 -0.46
C MET A 93 -1.34 -3.81 -0.13
N ASP A 94 -2.00 -2.69 -0.33
CA ASP A 94 -3.45 -2.68 -0.45
C ASP A 94 -3.86 -3.56 -1.64
N SER A 95 -5.03 -4.18 -1.57
CA SER A 95 -5.42 -5.21 -2.53
C SER A 95 -5.57 -4.71 -3.97
N ASP A 96 -6.01 -3.47 -4.15
CA ASP A 96 -6.07 -2.78 -5.43
C ASP A 96 -4.67 -2.51 -5.99
N ASP A 97 -3.76 -1.96 -5.19
CA ASP A 97 -2.35 -1.75 -5.58
C ASP A 97 -1.65 -3.07 -5.90
N ALA A 98 -1.93 -4.14 -5.13
CA ALA A 98 -1.40 -5.47 -5.38
C ALA A 98 -1.84 -6.02 -6.75
N VAL A 99 -3.09 -5.78 -7.14
CA VAL A 99 -3.62 -6.17 -8.45
C VAL A 99 -2.94 -5.37 -9.55
N ASP A 100 -2.88 -4.05 -9.44
CA ASP A 100 -2.26 -3.17 -10.43
C ASP A 100 -0.79 -3.56 -10.67
N VAL A 101 -0.02 -3.72 -9.60
CA VAL A 101 1.40 -4.15 -9.69
C VAL A 101 1.56 -5.54 -10.31
N LEU A 102 0.65 -6.48 -10.03
CA LEU A 102 0.69 -7.81 -10.64
C LEU A 102 0.30 -7.78 -12.13
N GLU A 103 -0.55 -6.84 -12.54
CA GLU A 103 -0.95 -6.68 -13.95
C GLU A 103 0.18 -6.12 -14.82
N ASP A 104 1.05 -5.30 -14.26
CA ASP A 104 2.25 -4.78 -14.92
C ASP A 104 3.33 -5.86 -15.19
N MET A 105 3.16 -7.08 -14.67
CA MET A 105 4.18 -8.11 -14.72
C MET A 105 3.98 -9.11 -15.86
N ASP A 106 5.07 -9.77 -16.28
CA ASP A 106 5.00 -10.93 -17.16
C ASP A 106 4.15 -12.06 -16.55
N GLU A 107 3.26 -12.65 -17.34
CA GLU A 107 2.31 -13.68 -16.91
C GLU A 107 2.95 -14.88 -16.19
N SER A 108 4.15 -15.30 -16.63
CA SER A 108 4.87 -16.42 -16.01
C SER A 108 5.32 -16.06 -14.61
N ARG A 109 5.84 -14.84 -14.44
CA ARG A 109 6.34 -14.34 -13.16
C ARG A 109 5.19 -14.01 -12.19
N LYS A 110 4.13 -13.37 -12.69
CA LYS A 110 2.87 -13.14 -11.98
C LYS A 110 2.36 -14.44 -11.36
N ALA A 111 2.21 -15.48 -12.18
CA ALA A 111 1.72 -16.80 -11.73
C ALA A 111 2.61 -17.43 -10.63
N GLU A 112 3.93 -17.20 -10.67
CA GLU A 112 4.85 -17.71 -9.67
C GLU A 112 4.81 -16.90 -8.35
N ILE A 113 4.54 -15.62 -8.42
CA ILE A 113 4.35 -14.74 -7.25
C ILE A 113 3.02 -15.09 -6.57
N VAL A 114 1.93 -15.14 -7.32
CA VAL A 114 0.59 -15.45 -6.77
C VAL A 114 0.55 -16.79 -6.02
N LYS A 115 1.31 -17.77 -6.43
CA LYS A 115 1.44 -19.06 -5.71
C LYS A 115 2.14 -18.93 -4.34
N ARG A 116 2.83 -17.83 -4.10
CA ARG A 116 3.63 -17.56 -2.88
C ARG A 116 3.01 -16.52 -1.97
N LEU A 117 1.93 -15.86 -2.42
CA LEU A 117 1.15 -14.95 -1.58
C LEU A 117 0.62 -15.70 -0.36
N ASP A 118 0.44 -14.98 0.73
CA ASP A 118 -0.33 -15.49 1.86
C ASP A 118 -1.80 -15.72 1.47
N HIS A 119 -2.54 -16.37 2.36
CA HIS A 119 -3.91 -16.79 2.04
C HIS A 119 -4.84 -15.58 1.85
N GLU A 120 -4.72 -14.57 2.67
CA GLU A 120 -5.56 -13.38 2.68
C GLU A 120 -5.38 -12.59 1.39
N THR A 121 -4.16 -12.17 1.08
CA THR A 121 -3.82 -11.46 -0.17
C THR A 121 -4.22 -12.28 -1.41
N SER A 122 -4.02 -13.60 -1.38
CA SER A 122 -4.41 -14.47 -2.50
C SER A 122 -5.92 -14.51 -2.75
N GLU A 123 -6.74 -14.44 -1.70
CA GLU A 123 -8.21 -14.39 -1.84
C GLU A 123 -8.68 -13.02 -2.33
N ASP A 124 -8.07 -11.95 -1.83
CA ASP A 124 -8.38 -10.58 -2.23
C ASP A 124 -8.03 -10.31 -3.70
N VAL A 125 -6.84 -10.68 -4.12
CA VAL A 125 -6.43 -10.60 -5.52
C VAL A 125 -7.37 -11.39 -6.44
N LYS A 126 -7.78 -12.61 -6.06
CA LYS A 126 -8.75 -13.40 -6.83
C LYS A 126 -10.13 -12.75 -6.87
N LEU A 127 -10.55 -12.14 -5.77
CA LEU A 127 -11.81 -11.42 -5.70
C LEU A 127 -11.82 -10.25 -6.68
N LEU A 128 -10.78 -9.41 -6.67
CA LEU A 128 -10.66 -8.27 -7.56
C LEU A 128 -10.56 -8.71 -9.03
N TRP A 129 -9.79 -9.75 -9.34
CA TRP A 129 -9.72 -10.32 -10.69
C TRP A 129 -11.01 -11.01 -11.16
N SER A 130 -11.99 -11.23 -10.27
CA SER A 130 -13.29 -11.78 -10.67
C SER A 130 -14.22 -10.74 -11.31
N TYR A 131 -13.88 -9.45 -11.20
CA TYR A 131 -14.60 -8.34 -11.82
C TYR A 131 -14.02 -8.03 -13.20
N ASP A 132 -14.88 -7.60 -14.12
CA ASP A 132 -14.44 -7.08 -15.41
C ASP A 132 -13.87 -5.64 -15.23
N ASP A 133 -12.95 -5.22 -16.08
CA ASP A 133 -12.25 -3.92 -15.98
C ASP A 133 -13.20 -2.70 -15.98
N ASP A 134 -14.41 -2.85 -16.52
CA ASP A 134 -15.45 -1.83 -16.54
C ASP A 134 -16.41 -1.89 -15.33
N GLU A 135 -16.23 -2.83 -14.44
CA GLU A 135 -16.99 -2.95 -13.20
C GLU A 135 -16.33 -2.17 -12.06
N ILE A 136 -17.13 -1.52 -11.22
CA ILE A 136 -16.62 -0.76 -10.06
C ILE A 136 -15.84 -1.68 -9.10
N GLY A 137 -16.18 -2.96 -9.07
CA GLY A 137 -15.52 -3.96 -8.23
C GLY A 137 -14.03 -4.14 -8.53
N SER A 138 -13.58 -3.91 -9.76
CA SER A 138 -12.16 -3.99 -10.13
C SER A 138 -11.29 -2.88 -9.50
N CYS A 139 -11.90 -1.75 -9.15
CA CYS A 139 -11.24 -0.60 -8.53
C CYS A 139 -11.49 -0.48 -7.02
N MET A 140 -11.94 -1.56 -6.38
CA MET A 140 -12.21 -1.57 -4.94
C MET A 140 -11.00 -2.07 -4.17
N THR A 141 -10.74 -1.45 -3.01
CA THR A 141 -9.85 -2.04 -2.01
C THR A 141 -10.63 -2.93 -1.05
N THR A 142 -10.05 -4.01 -0.57
CA THR A 142 -10.59 -4.82 0.54
C THR A 142 -10.16 -4.27 1.90
N ASN A 143 -9.23 -3.32 1.94
CA ASN A 143 -8.70 -2.69 3.15
C ASN A 143 -9.65 -1.61 3.69
N TYR A 144 -10.70 -2.03 4.37
CA TYR A 144 -11.65 -1.12 5.01
C TYR A 144 -12.06 -1.61 6.39
N ILE A 145 -12.43 -0.68 7.26
CA ILE A 145 -12.97 -1.01 8.57
C ILE A 145 -14.48 -1.16 8.49
N CYS A 146 -14.95 -2.31 8.96
CA CYS A 146 -16.36 -2.66 8.99
C CYS A 146 -16.82 -2.96 10.42
N ILE A 147 -17.87 -2.28 10.90
CA ILE A 147 -18.43 -2.44 12.24
C ILE A 147 -19.91 -2.81 12.14
N HIS A 148 -20.31 -3.90 12.78
CA HIS A 148 -21.70 -4.30 12.85
C HIS A 148 -22.53 -3.36 13.74
N ASN A 149 -23.74 -3.02 13.29
CA ASN A 149 -24.62 -2.05 13.94
C ASN A 149 -25.27 -2.56 15.25
N ASP A 150 -25.24 -3.85 15.51
CA ASP A 150 -25.75 -4.50 16.73
C ASP A 150 -24.75 -4.47 17.90
N LEU A 151 -23.50 -4.06 17.62
CA LEU A 151 -22.46 -3.99 18.63
C LEU A 151 -22.69 -2.82 19.60
N THR A 152 -22.45 -3.05 20.88
CA THR A 152 -22.31 -1.95 21.85
C THR A 152 -21.08 -1.11 21.52
N ILE A 153 -21.08 0.17 21.91
CA ILE A 153 -19.95 1.10 21.69
C ILE A 153 -18.62 0.48 22.16
N ARG A 154 -18.62 -0.23 23.29
CA ARG A 154 -17.41 -0.87 23.82
C ARG A 154 -16.92 -2.04 22.93
N GLN A 155 -17.84 -2.78 22.34
CA GLN A 155 -17.51 -3.87 21.42
C GLN A 155 -17.03 -3.29 20.08
N ALA A 156 -17.75 -2.30 19.54
CA ALA A 156 -17.38 -1.59 18.32
C ALA A 156 -15.97 -0.98 18.42
N MET A 157 -15.65 -0.33 19.55
CA MET A 157 -14.31 0.21 19.78
C MET A 157 -13.21 -0.86 19.85
N ARG A 158 -13.51 -2.04 20.40
CA ARG A 158 -12.53 -3.14 20.41
C ARG A 158 -12.33 -3.71 19.02
N GLU A 159 -13.40 -3.84 18.26
CA GLU A 159 -13.33 -4.31 16.88
C GLU A 159 -12.61 -3.31 15.98
N LEU A 160 -12.88 -2.02 16.13
CA LEU A 160 -12.16 -0.95 15.46
C LEU A 160 -10.64 -1.01 15.72
N ILE A 161 -10.24 -1.14 17.00
CA ILE A 161 -8.82 -1.22 17.37
C ILE A 161 -8.16 -2.48 16.79
N ARG A 162 -8.89 -3.61 16.73
CA ARG A 162 -8.40 -4.85 16.14
C ARG A 162 -8.15 -4.66 14.64
N GLN A 163 -9.15 -4.19 13.90
CA GLN A 163 -9.04 -3.98 12.46
C GLN A 163 -8.04 -2.87 12.10
N ALA A 164 -7.95 -1.81 12.93
CA ALA A 164 -6.98 -0.74 12.76
C ALA A 164 -5.51 -1.17 12.95
N GLY A 165 -5.25 -2.31 13.55
CA GLY A 165 -3.93 -2.89 13.64
C GLY A 165 -3.52 -3.71 12.41
N GLU A 166 -4.49 -3.98 11.53
CA GLU A 166 -4.35 -4.78 10.30
C GLU A 166 -4.52 -3.90 9.03
N ASN A 167 -4.97 -2.65 9.18
CA ASN A 167 -5.24 -1.72 8.09
C ASN A 167 -4.48 -0.41 8.29
N ASP A 168 -3.63 -0.06 7.37
CA ASP A 168 -2.78 1.15 7.46
C ASP A 168 -3.53 2.42 7.06
N ASN A 169 -4.57 2.32 6.23
CA ASN A 169 -5.33 3.48 5.72
C ASN A 169 -6.77 3.51 6.20
N ILE A 170 -7.00 4.07 7.39
CA ILE A 170 -8.33 4.22 7.98
C ILE A 170 -8.96 5.55 7.56
N SER A 171 -9.42 5.67 6.34
CA SER A 171 -10.13 6.87 5.87
C SER A 171 -11.62 6.82 6.14
N THR A 172 -12.21 5.63 6.18
CA THR A 172 -13.67 5.43 6.29
C THR A 172 -13.98 4.19 7.13
N ILE A 173 -14.98 4.30 7.99
CA ILE A 173 -15.51 3.19 8.75
C ILE A 173 -16.92 2.90 8.22
N TYR A 174 -17.16 1.69 7.75
CA TYR A 174 -18.47 1.24 7.32
C TYR A 174 -19.24 0.61 8.46
N VAL A 175 -20.54 0.90 8.53
CA VAL A 175 -21.47 0.27 9.48
C VAL A 175 -22.41 -0.62 8.70
N VAL A 176 -22.44 -1.90 9.04
CA VAL A 176 -23.23 -2.92 8.35
C VAL A 176 -24.26 -3.56 9.28
N ASP A 177 -25.27 -4.17 8.69
CA ASP A 177 -26.25 -5.00 9.41
C ASP A 177 -25.80 -6.48 9.47
N GLU A 178 -26.65 -7.33 10.05
CA GLU A 178 -26.43 -8.78 10.16
C GLU A 178 -26.29 -9.51 8.78
N GLN A 179 -26.57 -8.83 7.68
CA GLN A 179 -26.50 -9.34 6.31
C GLN A 179 -25.38 -8.69 5.51
N ASP A 180 -24.43 -8.05 6.21
CA ASP A 180 -23.29 -7.30 5.64
C ASP A 180 -23.69 -6.16 4.67
N LYS A 181 -24.94 -5.68 4.80
CA LYS A 181 -25.39 -4.52 4.02
C LYS A 181 -25.02 -3.23 4.74
N SER A 182 -24.41 -2.33 3.99
CA SER A 182 -24.04 -1.02 4.50
C SER A 182 -25.23 -0.23 4.97
N ASN A 183 -25.29 0.10 6.27
CA ASN A 183 -26.25 0.99 6.90
C ASN A 183 -25.72 2.43 7.03
N GLY A 184 -24.49 2.67 6.64
CA GLY A 184 -23.85 3.98 6.67
C GLY A 184 -22.33 3.89 6.65
N ALA A 185 -21.70 5.02 6.37
CA ALA A 185 -20.27 5.19 6.47
C ALA A 185 -19.93 6.48 7.21
N THR A 186 -18.89 6.49 8.01
CA THR A 186 -18.42 7.67 8.72
C THR A 186 -16.93 7.87 8.55
N ARG A 187 -16.53 9.10 8.23
CA ARG A 187 -15.13 9.55 8.18
C ARG A 187 -14.63 10.11 9.51
N ASN A 188 -15.51 10.16 10.51
CA ASN A 188 -15.18 10.78 11.78
C ASN A 188 -15.76 9.94 12.92
N TRP A 189 -14.89 9.40 13.76
CA TRP A 189 -15.25 8.60 14.94
C TRP A 189 -16.17 9.32 15.94
N THR A 190 -16.24 10.66 15.87
CA THR A 190 -17.16 11.45 16.72
C THR A 190 -18.64 11.31 16.33
N THR A 191 -18.94 10.75 15.15
CA THR A 191 -20.32 10.54 14.67
C THR A 191 -20.85 9.16 15.05
N PHE A 192 -20.07 8.32 15.71
CA PHE A 192 -20.45 6.97 16.18
C PHE A 192 -21.42 6.98 17.39
N VAL A 193 -21.96 8.16 17.74
CA VAL A 193 -23.03 8.26 18.72
C VAL A 193 -24.35 8.03 17.97
N ALA A 194 -24.76 6.77 17.86
CA ALA A 194 -26.13 6.46 17.46
C ALA A 194 -27.11 7.19 18.40
N PRO A 195 -28.19 7.75 17.90
CA PRO A 195 -29.20 8.31 18.78
C PRO A 195 -29.76 7.17 19.65
N LEU A 196 -29.56 7.29 20.96
CA LEU A 196 -30.24 6.50 21.94
C LEU A 196 -31.74 6.87 21.86
N SER A 197 -32.53 6.03 21.24
CA SER A 197 -33.97 6.03 21.35
C SER A 197 -34.42 4.82 22.17
#